data_e322cae4fd7a6fa284ec2b4d9121a396
#
_entry.id   e322cae4fd7a6fa284ec2b4d9121a396
#
_cell.length_a   1.000
_cell.length_b   1.000
_cell.length_c   1.000
_cell.angle_alpha   90.00
_cell.angle_beta   90.00
_cell.angle_gamma   90.00
#
_symmetry.space_group_name_H-M   'P 1'
#
loop_
_entity.id
_entity.type
_entity.pdbx_description
1 polymer ?
#
loop_
_entity_poly.entity_id
_entity_poly.type
_entity_poly.pdbx_seq_one_letter_code
_entity_poly.pdbx_strand_id
1 'polypeptide(L)'
;YDFFSVRFAVVGGEKLKERTAELWMKKFGVRILEGYGTTETSPVLSVNTPMFCKENTVGRLLPHIEYRLQKVNGVAEGGRLEVKGDNVMLGYMRADKPKVLDKAGEWYDTGDIVSIDDDGLVSICGRAKRFAKIGGEMVSLNAVQDMVIDATKEMLGEYNYGVVAIPHESKGEQIVLVTNNRTV
;
A
#
# COMPACT_ATOMS: atom_id res chain seq x y z
N TYR A 1 0.74 -25.21 -17.89
CA TYR A 1 0.35 -25.36 -16.47
C TYR A 1 -1.16 -25.42 -16.39
N ASP A 2 -1.66 -26.34 -15.60
CA ASP A 2 -3.08 -26.51 -15.32
C ASP A 2 -3.38 -26.01 -13.90
N PHE A 3 -4.30 -25.03 -13.79
CA PHE A 3 -4.75 -24.47 -12.53
C PHE A 3 -6.15 -24.93 -12.13
N PHE A 4 -6.64 -26.02 -12.73
CA PHE A 4 -8.00 -26.50 -12.52
C PHE A 4 -8.32 -26.81 -11.04
N SER A 5 -7.33 -27.25 -10.27
CA SER A 5 -7.48 -27.54 -8.84
C SER A 5 -7.31 -26.32 -7.93
N VAL A 6 -6.89 -25.16 -8.47
CA VAL A 6 -6.70 -23.94 -7.68
C VAL A 6 -8.06 -23.32 -7.36
N ARG A 7 -8.38 -23.25 -6.08
CA ARG A 7 -9.63 -22.65 -5.59
C ARG A 7 -9.51 -21.16 -5.32
N PHE A 8 -8.36 -20.74 -4.82
CA PHE A 8 -8.05 -19.35 -4.49
C PHE A 8 -6.63 -19.01 -4.93
N ALA A 9 -6.49 -17.87 -5.59
CA ALA A 9 -5.20 -17.25 -5.86
C ALA A 9 -5.16 -15.93 -5.12
N VAL A 10 -4.25 -15.79 -4.17
CA VAL A 10 -4.09 -14.59 -3.35
C VAL A 10 -2.72 -14.00 -3.62
N VAL A 11 -2.66 -12.67 -3.76
CA VAL A 11 -1.42 -11.90 -3.92
C VAL A 11 -1.36 -10.78 -2.90
N GLY A 12 -0.16 -10.40 -2.53
CA GLY A 12 0.10 -9.30 -1.60
C GLY A 12 1.53 -8.79 -1.77
N GLY A 13 1.87 -7.74 -1.01
CA GLY A 13 3.19 -7.13 -1.03
C GLY A 13 3.29 -5.91 -1.95
N GLU A 14 2.59 -5.92 -3.08
CA GLU A 14 2.45 -4.77 -3.99
C GLU A 14 1.08 -4.79 -4.67
N LYS A 15 0.69 -3.64 -5.24
CA LYS A 15 -0.60 -3.51 -5.95
C LYS A 15 -0.65 -4.45 -7.15
N LEU A 16 -1.71 -5.23 -7.26
CA LEU A 16 -1.97 -6.08 -8.41
C LEU A 16 -2.21 -5.21 -9.66
N LYS A 17 -1.46 -5.49 -10.72
CA LYS A 17 -1.66 -4.82 -12.02
C LYS A 17 -2.93 -5.35 -12.66
N GLU A 18 -3.82 -4.46 -13.10
CA GLU A 18 -5.09 -4.78 -13.77
C GLU A 18 -4.89 -5.76 -14.93
N ARG A 19 -3.91 -5.49 -15.82
CA ARG A 19 -3.54 -6.40 -16.91
C ARG A 19 -3.23 -7.82 -16.45
N THR A 20 -2.61 -7.98 -15.26
CA THR A 20 -2.32 -9.31 -14.71
C THR A 20 -3.59 -10.00 -14.23
N ALA A 21 -4.47 -9.26 -13.54
CA ALA A 21 -5.76 -9.77 -13.08
C ALA A 21 -6.64 -10.24 -14.26
N GLU A 22 -6.76 -9.40 -15.30
CA GLU A 22 -7.48 -9.71 -16.52
C GLU A 22 -6.92 -10.93 -17.26
N LEU A 23 -5.59 -11.00 -17.39
CA LEU A 23 -4.92 -12.13 -18.05
C LEU A 23 -5.22 -13.44 -17.34
N TRP A 24 -5.16 -13.46 -16.01
CA TRP A 24 -5.46 -14.65 -15.21
C TRP A 24 -6.91 -15.07 -15.34
N MET A 25 -7.83 -14.10 -15.25
CA MET A 25 -9.26 -14.36 -15.42
C MET A 25 -9.55 -14.90 -16.85
N LYS A 26 -9.00 -14.26 -17.88
CA LYS A 26 -9.22 -14.65 -19.27
C LYS A 26 -8.61 -16.02 -19.60
N LYS A 27 -7.39 -16.28 -19.11
CA LYS A 27 -6.63 -17.48 -19.48
C LYS A 27 -6.98 -18.71 -18.64
N PHE A 28 -7.26 -18.52 -17.36
CA PHE A 28 -7.43 -19.61 -16.40
C PHE A 28 -8.79 -19.62 -15.71
N GLY A 29 -9.63 -18.61 -15.88
CA GLY A 29 -10.89 -18.45 -15.15
C GLY A 29 -10.70 -18.23 -13.64
N VAL A 30 -9.50 -17.84 -13.21
CA VAL A 30 -9.13 -17.68 -11.80
C VAL A 30 -9.06 -16.19 -11.47
N ARG A 31 -9.89 -15.76 -10.53
CA ARG A 31 -9.79 -14.41 -9.95
C ARG A 31 -8.65 -14.35 -8.95
N ILE A 32 -7.75 -13.40 -9.14
CA ILE A 32 -6.72 -13.09 -8.15
C ILE A 32 -7.33 -12.18 -7.08
N LEU A 33 -7.16 -12.55 -5.82
CA LEU A 33 -7.61 -11.80 -4.66
C LEU A 33 -6.43 -11.05 -4.06
N GLU A 34 -6.58 -9.75 -3.83
CA GLU A 34 -5.55 -8.96 -3.17
C GLU A 34 -5.68 -9.07 -1.66
N GLY A 35 -4.52 -9.18 -1.00
CA GLY A 35 -4.39 -9.11 0.45
C GLY A 35 -3.31 -8.11 0.85
N TYR A 36 -3.40 -7.63 2.06
CA TYR A 36 -2.50 -6.65 2.64
C TYR A 36 -2.00 -7.11 4.00
N GLY A 37 -0.76 -6.76 4.26
CA GLY A 37 -0.14 -6.93 5.55
C GLY A 37 1.35 -6.65 5.49
N THR A 38 2.01 -6.82 6.62
CA THR A 38 3.44 -6.57 6.81
C THR A 38 4.08 -7.78 7.47
N THR A 39 5.40 -7.89 7.40
CA THR A 39 6.15 -8.95 8.09
C THR A 39 5.82 -8.97 9.59
N GLU A 40 5.65 -7.80 10.15
CA GLU A 40 5.35 -7.57 11.56
C GLU A 40 3.93 -8.01 11.96
N THR A 41 3.10 -8.39 11.01
CA THR A 41 1.72 -8.84 11.24
C THR A 41 1.46 -10.28 10.78
N SER A 42 2.49 -11.08 10.56
CA SER A 42 2.56 -12.54 10.36
C SER A 42 1.72 -13.12 9.21
N PRO A 43 1.77 -12.70 8.01
CA PRO A 43 2.00 -11.36 7.46
C PRO A 43 0.68 -10.63 7.13
N VAL A 44 -0.51 -11.27 7.25
CA VAL A 44 -1.78 -10.78 6.68
C VAL A 44 -2.58 -9.97 7.69
N LEU A 45 -3.02 -8.80 7.29
CA LEU A 45 -3.97 -7.96 8.01
C LEU A 45 -5.36 -7.99 7.37
N SER A 46 -5.43 -7.91 6.06
CA SER A 46 -6.69 -7.94 5.33
C SER A 46 -6.57 -8.75 4.05
N VAL A 47 -7.70 -9.26 3.55
CA VAL A 47 -7.74 -10.02 2.31
C VAL A 47 -9.11 -9.91 1.65
N ASN A 48 -9.13 -9.77 0.34
CA ASN A 48 -10.32 -9.95 -0.47
C ASN A 48 -10.74 -11.42 -0.46
N THR A 49 -12.03 -11.67 -0.44
CA THR A 49 -12.59 -13.01 -0.55
C THR A 49 -13.51 -13.10 -1.78
N PRO A 50 -13.83 -14.29 -2.29
CA PRO A 50 -14.74 -14.40 -3.44
C PRO A 50 -16.09 -13.72 -3.25
N MET A 51 -16.58 -13.64 -2.01
CA MET A 51 -17.87 -13.03 -1.67
C MET A 51 -17.76 -11.53 -1.39
N PHE A 52 -16.59 -11.07 -0.97
CA PHE A 52 -16.32 -9.67 -0.63
C PHE A 52 -15.02 -9.25 -1.32
N CYS A 53 -15.13 -8.89 -2.59
CA CYS A 53 -14.02 -8.45 -3.41
C CYS A 53 -14.44 -7.20 -4.18
N LYS A 54 -13.70 -6.14 -4.01
CA LYS A 54 -13.89 -4.88 -4.72
C LYS A 54 -12.55 -4.42 -5.31
N GLU A 55 -12.58 -3.94 -6.53
CA GLU A 55 -11.39 -3.41 -7.19
C GLU A 55 -10.75 -2.27 -6.38
N ASN A 56 -9.45 -2.19 -6.41
CA ASN A 56 -8.65 -1.22 -5.66
C ASN A 56 -8.78 -1.32 -4.13
N THR A 57 -9.27 -2.45 -3.62
CA THR A 57 -9.27 -2.75 -2.19
C THR A 57 -8.44 -3.99 -1.90
N VAL A 58 -7.97 -4.09 -0.68
CA VAL A 58 -7.24 -5.26 -0.18
C VAL A 58 -8.10 -6.10 0.77
N GLY A 59 -9.42 -5.97 0.65
CA GLY A 59 -10.40 -6.73 1.41
C GLY A 59 -10.64 -6.20 2.82
N ARG A 60 -11.29 -7.01 3.64
CA ARG A 60 -11.59 -6.71 5.04
C ARG A 60 -10.46 -7.15 5.95
N LEU A 61 -10.29 -6.45 7.06
CA LEU A 61 -9.40 -6.89 8.13
C LEU A 61 -9.80 -8.28 8.62
N LEU A 62 -8.81 -9.09 8.97
CA LEU A 62 -9.05 -10.41 9.53
C LEU A 62 -9.80 -10.31 10.86
N PRO A 63 -10.59 -11.32 11.24
CA PRO A 63 -11.22 -11.39 12.55
C PRO A 63 -10.19 -11.20 13.68
N HIS A 64 -10.60 -10.55 14.76
CA HIS A 64 -9.77 -10.28 15.94
C HIS A 64 -8.64 -9.26 15.74
N ILE A 65 -8.58 -8.57 14.60
CA ILE A 65 -7.71 -7.41 14.41
C ILE A 65 -8.49 -6.16 14.86
N GLU A 66 -8.01 -5.54 15.91
CA GLU A 66 -8.42 -4.19 16.29
C GLU A 66 -7.63 -3.18 15.46
N TYR A 67 -8.27 -2.09 15.06
CA TYR A 67 -7.60 -1.04 14.29
C TYR A 67 -8.04 0.35 14.73
N ARG A 68 -7.19 1.32 14.47
CA ARG A 68 -7.51 2.74 14.56
C ARG A 68 -6.81 3.49 13.43
N LEU A 69 -7.45 4.57 12.97
CA LEU A 69 -6.92 5.45 11.96
C LEU A 69 -6.47 6.76 12.63
N GLN A 70 -5.17 6.97 12.68
CA GLN A 70 -4.59 8.24 13.12
C GLN A 70 -4.78 9.29 12.04
N LYS A 71 -5.45 10.40 12.39
CA LYS A 71 -5.68 11.49 11.44
C LYS A 71 -4.37 12.05 10.93
N VAL A 72 -4.25 12.17 9.61
CA VAL A 72 -3.10 12.76 8.93
C VAL A 72 -3.55 14.07 8.28
N ASN A 73 -2.90 15.17 8.63
CA ASN A 73 -3.24 16.49 8.06
C ASN A 73 -3.08 16.45 6.53
N GLY A 74 -4.09 16.93 5.82
CA GLY A 74 -4.10 16.95 4.35
C GLY A 74 -4.52 15.63 3.68
N VAL A 75 -4.88 14.60 4.44
CA VAL A 75 -5.57 13.42 3.97
C VAL A 75 -7.06 13.58 4.26
N ALA A 76 -7.87 13.73 3.19
CA ALA A 76 -9.31 14.03 3.33
C ALA A 76 -10.09 12.85 3.89
N GLU A 77 -9.77 11.64 3.44
CA GLU A 77 -10.44 10.42 3.87
C GLU A 77 -9.43 9.38 4.33
N GLY A 78 -9.73 8.71 5.44
CA GLY A 78 -8.86 7.69 6.03
C GLY A 78 -7.83 8.25 7.01
N GLY A 79 -6.74 7.50 7.19
CA GLY A 79 -5.69 7.85 8.13
C GLY A 79 -4.57 6.82 8.18
N ARG A 80 -3.58 7.08 9.00
CA ARG A 80 -2.47 6.17 9.25
C ARG A 80 -2.97 5.00 10.08
N LEU A 81 -2.77 3.81 9.54
CA LEU A 81 -3.30 2.58 10.14
C LEU A 81 -2.40 2.11 11.28
N GLU A 82 -3.02 1.99 12.46
CA GLU A 82 -2.44 1.27 13.58
C GLU A 82 -3.31 0.06 13.90
N VAL A 83 -2.69 -1.06 14.20
CA VAL A 83 -3.36 -2.33 14.44
C VAL A 83 -2.89 -2.98 15.73
N LYS A 84 -3.79 -3.80 16.30
CA LYS A 84 -3.52 -4.65 17.46
C LYS A 84 -4.21 -5.99 17.21
N GLY A 85 -3.51 -7.08 17.51
CA GLY A 85 -4.03 -8.43 17.32
C GLY A 85 -2.98 -9.49 17.63
N ASP A 86 -3.42 -10.74 17.72
CA ASP A 86 -2.55 -11.87 18.09
C ASP A 86 -1.48 -12.17 17.02
N ASN A 87 -1.67 -11.70 15.80
CA ASN A 87 -0.72 -11.84 14.70
C ASN A 87 0.32 -10.72 14.66
N VAL A 88 0.21 -9.70 15.52
CA VAL A 88 1.20 -8.63 15.60
C VAL A 88 2.44 -9.12 16.36
N MET A 89 3.61 -8.84 15.81
CA MET A 89 4.89 -9.22 16.41
C MET A 89 5.05 -8.71 17.84
N LEU A 90 5.81 -9.41 18.65
CA LEU A 90 6.15 -8.99 20.02
C LEU A 90 7.17 -7.85 20.06
N GLY A 91 7.96 -7.68 18.99
CA GLY A 91 9.00 -6.66 18.89
C GLY A 91 10.14 -7.06 17.97
N TYR A 92 11.18 -6.25 17.94
CA TYR A 92 12.38 -6.49 17.13
C TYR A 92 13.55 -7.00 17.98
N MET A 93 14.30 -7.92 17.42
CA MET A 93 15.66 -8.22 17.89
C MET A 93 16.66 -7.56 16.95
N ARG A 94 17.53 -6.73 17.51
CA ARG A 94 18.54 -5.99 16.74
C ARG A 94 19.86 -6.74 16.71
N ALA A 95 20.58 -6.63 15.59
CA ALA A 95 21.86 -7.30 15.42
C ALA A 95 22.93 -6.84 16.44
N ASP A 96 22.89 -5.56 16.85
CA ASP A 96 23.76 -4.98 17.87
C ASP A 96 23.43 -5.40 19.31
N LYS A 97 22.19 -5.91 19.53
CA LYS A 97 21.67 -6.37 20.83
C LYS A 97 20.87 -7.67 20.69
N PRO A 98 21.49 -8.78 20.28
CA PRO A 98 20.77 -9.99 19.84
C PRO A 98 20.02 -10.75 20.95
N LYS A 99 20.17 -10.36 22.22
CA LYS A 99 19.48 -10.98 23.37
C LYS A 99 18.40 -10.06 23.98
N VAL A 100 18.19 -8.91 23.38
CA VAL A 100 17.23 -7.93 23.89
C VAL A 100 16.09 -7.80 22.89
N LEU A 101 14.87 -8.15 23.32
CA LEU A 101 13.67 -7.88 22.55
C LEU A 101 13.28 -6.41 22.78
N ASP A 102 13.34 -5.62 21.71
CA ASP A 102 12.80 -4.27 21.66
C ASP A 102 11.30 -4.40 21.44
N LYS A 103 10.53 -4.39 22.54
CA LYS A 103 9.10 -4.72 22.53
C LYS A 103 8.33 -3.72 21.67
N ALA A 104 7.44 -4.22 20.82
CA ALA A 104 6.43 -3.42 20.17
C ALA A 104 5.49 -2.81 21.25
N GLY A 105 4.94 -1.62 20.96
CA GLY A 105 3.88 -1.05 21.76
C GLY A 105 2.59 -1.88 21.71
N GLU A 106 1.58 -1.45 22.44
CA GLU A 106 0.26 -2.08 22.40
C GLU A 106 -0.35 -2.01 20.99
N TRP A 107 -0.09 -0.93 20.26
CA TRP A 107 -0.51 -0.70 18.88
C TRP A 107 0.71 -0.69 17.97
N TYR A 108 0.61 -1.47 16.90
CA TYR A 108 1.62 -1.48 15.85
C TYR A 108 1.22 -0.49 14.75
N ASP A 109 2.08 0.45 14.47
CA ASP A 109 1.94 1.41 13.40
C ASP A 109 2.48 0.81 12.10
N THR A 110 1.60 0.56 11.15
CA THR A 110 1.98 -0.02 9.85
C THR A 110 2.77 0.94 8.97
N GLY A 111 2.69 2.24 9.24
CA GLY A 111 3.25 3.30 8.40
C GLY A 111 2.47 3.51 7.09
N ASP A 112 1.33 2.85 6.92
CA ASP A 112 0.46 2.98 5.76
C ASP A 112 -0.72 3.91 6.04
N ILE A 113 -1.10 4.68 5.04
CA ILE A 113 -2.32 5.48 5.03
C ILE A 113 -3.37 4.69 4.27
N VAL A 114 -4.51 4.45 4.91
CA VAL A 114 -5.61 3.66 4.35
C VAL A 114 -6.93 4.39 4.53
N SER A 115 -7.90 4.07 3.70
CA SER A 115 -9.31 4.34 3.93
C SER A 115 -10.05 3.02 4.13
N ILE A 116 -11.13 3.05 4.90
CA ILE A 116 -12.01 1.90 5.15
C ILE A 116 -13.41 2.36 4.85
N ASP A 117 -14.07 1.71 3.90
CA ASP A 117 -15.43 2.07 3.52
C ASP A 117 -16.48 1.48 4.48
N ASP A 118 -17.76 1.82 4.26
CA ASP A 118 -18.88 1.38 5.09
C ASP A 118 -19.07 -0.15 5.10
N ASP A 119 -18.58 -0.83 4.08
CA ASP A 119 -18.55 -2.29 4.00
C ASP A 119 -17.35 -2.91 4.72
N GLY A 120 -16.46 -2.08 5.29
CA GLY A 120 -15.24 -2.48 5.98
C GLY A 120 -14.11 -2.89 5.03
N LEU A 121 -14.19 -2.53 3.75
CA LEU A 121 -13.13 -2.82 2.78
C LEU A 121 -12.02 -1.77 2.87
N VAL A 122 -10.80 -2.25 2.96
CA VAL A 122 -9.59 -1.45 3.11
C VAL A 122 -9.03 -1.08 1.74
N SER A 123 -8.77 0.21 1.52
CA SER A 123 -8.03 0.72 0.37
C SER A 123 -6.73 1.36 0.83
N ILE A 124 -5.62 1.01 0.19
CA ILE A 124 -4.30 1.57 0.53
C ILE A 124 -4.10 2.87 -0.25
N CYS A 125 -4.02 3.99 0.47
CA CYS A 125 -3.77 5.31 -0.11
C CYS A 125 -2.27 5.58 -0.34
N GLY A 126 -1.40 4.88 0.39
CA GLY A 126 0.05 4.95 0.25
C GLY A 126 0.82 4.83 1.56
N ARG A 127 2.13 4.94 1.48
CA ARG A 127 3.01 4.97 2.65
C ARG A 127 3.08 6.39 3.23
N ALA A 128 3.01 6.54 4.55
CA ALA A 128 3.13 7.85 5.20
C ALA A 128 4.42 8.59 4.81
N LYS A 129 5.52 7.85 4.61
CA LYS A 129 6.81 8.36 4.11
C LYS A 129 6.82 8.75 2.63
N ARG A 130 5.77 8.41 1.89
CA ARG A 130 5.57 8.73 0.46
C ARG A 130 4.58 9.88 0.27
N PHE A 131 4.43 10.72 1.28
CA PHE A 131 3.72 11.98 1.21
C PHE A 131 4.70 13.13 1.41
N ALA A 132 4.59 14.16 0.56
CA ALA A 132 5.33 15.41 0.68
C ALA A 132 4.45 16.48 1.31
N LYS A 133 5.03 17.32 2.16
CA LYS A 133 4.33 18.48 2.74
C LYS A 133 4.72 19.74 1.98
N ILE A 134 3.83 20.20 1.08
CA ILE A 134 4.07 21.34 0.19
C ILE A 134 3.14 22.49 0.56
N GLY A 135 3.68 23.59 1.01
CA GLY A 135 2.87 24.75 1.38
C GLY A 135 1.84 24.47 2.51
N GLY A 136 2.08 23.46 3.32
CA GLY A 136 1.17 23.02 4.39
C GLY A 136 0.26 21.85 4.04
N GLU A 137 0.14 21.49 2.77
CA GLU A 137 -0.68 20.38 2.31
C GLU A 137 0.13 19.10 2.09
N MET A 138 -0.51 17.95 2.34
CA MET A 138 0.10 16.63 2.11
C MET A 138 -0.24 16.15 0.71
N VAL A 139 0.79 15.89 -0.08
CA VAL A 139 0.67 15.41 -1.47
C VAL A 139 1.19 14.00 -1.56
N SER A 140 0.39 13.06 -2.06
CA SER A 140 0.80 11.69 -2.29
C SER A 140 1.77 11.62 -3.48
N LEU A 141 3.01 11.21 -3.23
CA LEU A 141 4.01 11.01 -4.28
C LEU A 141 3.63 9.86 -5.22
N ASN A 142 2.90 8.86 -4.72
CA ASN A 142 2.39 7.77 -5.55
C ASN A 142 1.31 8.28 -6.51
N ALA A 143 0.36 9.08 -6.03
CA ALA A 143 -0.67 9.64 -6.90
C ALA A 143 -0.06 10.54 -8.00
N VAL A 144 0.94 11.35 -7.65
CA VAL A 144 1.67 12.16 -8.65
C VAL A 144 2.41 11.26 -9.65
N GLN A 145 3.04 10.19 -9.18
CA GLN A 145 3.73 9.24 -10.06
C GLN A 145 2.77 8.56 -11.04
N ASP A 146 1.61 8.09 -10.54
CA ASP A 146 0.57 7.48 -11.38
C ASP A 146 0.04 8.46 -12.42
N MET A 147 -0.24 9.72 -12.04
CA MET A 147 -0.65 10.78 -12.97
C MET A 147 0.40 11.04 -14.08
N VAL A 148 1.69 11.04 -13.72
CA VAL A 148 2.76 11.22 -14.71
C VAL A 148 2.82 10.04 -15.67
N ILE A 149 2.74 8.82 -15.16
CA ILE A 149 2.74 7.59 -15.96
C ILE A 149 1.58 7.61 -16.95
N ASP A 150 0.37 7.92 -16.47
CA ASP A 150 -0.82 7.96 -17.33
C ASP A 150 -0.73 9.07 -18.40
N ALA A 151 -0.26 10.25 -18.00
CA ALA A 151 -0.10 11.38 -18.94
C ALA A 151 0.98 11.14 -20.01
N THR A 152 1.98 10.29 -19.73
CA THR A 152 3.11 10.07 -20.63
C THR A 152 3.05 8.76 -21.39
N LYS A 153 2.08 7.89 -21.08
CA LYS A 153 1.93 6.54 -21.63
C LYS A 153 1.85 6.51 -23.15
N GLU A 154 1.16 7.48 -23.75
CA GLU A 154 1.00 7.58 -25.21
C GLU A 154 2.19 8.29 -25.91
N MET A 155 2.92 9.13 -25.18
CA MET A 155 3.94 10.00 -25.76
C MET A 155 5.35 9.40 -25.76
N LEU A 156 5.71 8.60 -24.77
CA LEU A 156 7.11 8.33 -24.45
C LEU A 156 7.47 6.84 -24.34
N GLY A 157 6.55 5.91 -24.58
CA GLY A 157 6.83 4.47 -24.47
C GLY A 157 7.08 4.00 -23.02
N GLU A 158 7.75 2.88 -22.85
CA GLU A 158 8.04 2.28 -21.53
C GLU A 158 9.24 2.97 -20.85
N TYR A 159 9.06 4.13 -20.27
CA TYR A 159 10.06 4.77 -19.42
C TYR A 159 9.76 4.53 -17.94
N ASN A 160 10.82 4.47 -17.13
CA ASN A 160 10.69 4.40 -15.69
C ASN A 160 10.66 5.82 -15.11
N TYR A 161 9.69 6.07 -14.27
CA TYR A 161 9.53 7.33 -13.55
C TYR A 161 9.60 7.08 -12.04
N GLY A 162 10.27 7.97 -11.35
CA GLY A 162 10.27 8.03 -9.90
C GLY A 162 9.90 9.43 -9.45
N VAL A 163 9.07 9.54 -8.43
CA VAL A 163 8.70 10.82 -7.82
C VAL A 163 9.27 10.86 -6.41
N VAL A 164 9.99 11.91 -6.11
CA VAL A 164 10.61 12.13 -4.79
C VAL A 164 10.30 13.54 -4.29
N ALA A 165 10.28 13.69 -2.98
CA ALA A 165 10.23 15.01 -2.35
C ALA A 165 11.64 15.40 -1.90
N ILE A 166 12.00 16.65 -2.13
CA ILE A 166 13.24 17.24 -1.61
C ILE A 166 12.94 18.52 -0.85
N PRO A 167 13.77 18.92 0.12
CA PRO A 167 13.58 20.17 0.84
C PRO A 167 13.51 21.38 -0.08
N HIS A 168 12.64 22.35 0.23
CA HIS A 168 12.51 23.62 -0.47
C HIS A 168 12.40 24.77 0.54
N GLU A 169 13.17 25.83 0.35
CA GLU A 169 13.35 26.92 1.31
C GLU A 169 12.05 27.61 1.75
N SER A 170 11.07 27.80 0.85
CA SER A 170 9.84 28.54 1.15
C SER A 170 8.59 27.67 1.25
N LYS A 171 8.61 26.44 0.71
CA LYS A 171 7.42 25.56 0.64
C LYS A 171 7.51 24.33 1.56
N GLY A 172 8.62 24.19 2.28
CA GLY A 172 8.95 23.00 3.05
C GLY A 172 9.56 21.91 2.17
N GLU A 173 8.79 21.37 1.23
CA GLU A 173 9.25 20.38 0.26
C GLU A 173 8.80 20.76 -1.16
N GLN A 174 9.47 20.18 -2.15
CA GLN A 174 9.08 20.22 -3.57
C GLN A 174 9.16 18.84 -4.17
N ILE A 175 8.29 18.58 -5.14
CA ILE A 175 8.27 17.33 -5.87
C ILE A 175 9.26 17.39 -7.03
N VAL A 176 10.05 16.33 -7.18
CA VAL A 176 10.99 16.16 -8.28
C VAL A 176 10.67 14.86 -8.99
N LEU A 177 10.49 14.95 -10.30
CA LEU A 177 10.36 13.80 -11.19
C LEU A 177 11.75 13.33 -11.60
N VAL A 178 12.01 12.05 -11.40
CA VAL A 178 13.23 11.38 -11.86
C VAL A 178 12.83 10.40 -12.97
N THR A 179 13.50 10.46 -14.09
CA THR A 179 13.26 9.58 -15.24
C THR A 179 14.55 9.13 -15.88
N ASN A 180 14.53 7.94 -16.49
CA ASN A 180 15.62 7.46 -17.34
C ASN A 180 15.49 7.94 -18.79
N ASN A 181 14.47 8.73 -19.11
CA ASN A 181 14.34 9.36 -20.42
C ASN A 181 15.33 10.54 -20.54
N ARG A 182 16.21 10.50 -21.52
CA ARG A 182 17.21 11.55 -21.79
C ARG A 182 16.73 12.65 -22.74
N THR A 183 15.50 12.52 -23.23
CA THR A 183 14.90 13.43 -24.24
C THR A 183 13.86 14.39 -23.65
N VAL A 184 13.75 14.47 -22.34
CA VAL A 184 12.88 15.43 -21.63
C VAL A 184 13.72 16.53 -21.05
#